data_3343262f0558bef2da1a4e90aeece1d3
#
_entry.id   3343262f0558bef2da1a4e90aeece1d3
#
_cell.length_a   1.000
_cell.length_b   1.000
_cell.length_c   1.000
_cell.angle_alpha   90.00
_cell.angle_beta   90.00
_cell.angle_gamma   90.00
#
_symmetry.space_group_name_H-M   'P 1'
#
loop_
_entity.id
_entity.type
_entity.pdbx_description
1 polymer ?
#
loop_
_entity_poly.entity_id
_entity_poly.type
_entity_poly.pdbx_seq_one_letter_code
_entity_poly.pdbx_strand_id
1 'polypeptide(L)'
;MSLNIKEIGKLFKTEIVYLATSDLQGNPHVKPIWFVYYKGKIWFETDIITRAFKNIKENNKIMLCFGGRETYLIWGSVKWYKEKDAQVPFRKMFWEKYGKDMDDSYITEKTRIFEVIITKEMSWHYADQNWE
;
A
#
# COMPACT_ATOMS: atom_id res chain seq x y z
N MET A 1 -17.49 -5.22 -13.89
CA MET A 1 -17.25 -3.94 -14.55
C MET A 1 -16.20 -3.15 -13.81
N SER A 2 -15.22 -2.63 -14.51
CA SER A 2 -14.11 -1.92 -13.89
C SER A 2 -14.54 -0.59 -13.29
N LEU A 3 -13.82 -0.16 -12.26
CA LEU A 3 -13.96 1.19 -11.71
C LEU A 3 -13.37 2.20 -12.69
N ASN A 4 -13.95 3.40 -12.74
CA ASN A 4 -13.38 4.49 -13.52
C ASN A 4 -12.34 5.26 -12.69
N ILE A 5 -11.64 6.19 -13.34
CA ILE A 5 -10.56 6.97 -12.71
C ILE A 5 -11.06 7.73 -11.48
N LYS A 6 -12.27 8.29 -11.54
CA LYS A 6 -12.83 9.05 -10.42
C LYS A 6 -13.09 8.16 -9.21
N GLU A 7 -13.61 6.96 -9.44
CA GLU A 7 -13.87 5.99 -8.38
C GLU A 7 -12.58 5.49 -7.74
N ILE A 8 -11.57 5.17 -8.55
CA ILE A 8 -10.25 4.78 -8.05
C ILE A 8 -9.62 5.93 -7.26
N GLY A 9 -9.75 7.15 -7.75
CA GLY A 9 -9.23 8.33 -7.05
C GLY A 9 -9.83 8.51 -5.66
N LYS A 10 -11.10 8.13 -5.47
CA LYS A 10 -11.71 8.16 -4.13
C LYS A 10 -11.08 7.13 -3.20
N LEU A 11 -10.72 5.97 -3.72
CA LEU A 11 -10.07 4.93 -2.92
C LEU A 11 -8.70 5.37 -2.42
N PHE A 12 -7.97 6.18 -3.20
CA PHE A 12 -6.67 6.73 -2.75
C PHE A 12 -6.82 7.73 -1.61
N LYS A 13 -8.01 8.22 -1.33
CA LYS A 13 -8.29 9.12 -0.21
C LYS A 13 -8.69 8.39 1.06
N THR A 14 -8.89 7.07 0.99
CA THR A 14 -9.21 6.27 2.18
C THR A 14 -7.99 6.17 3.08
N GLU A 15 -8.21 5.83 4.35
CA GLU A 15 -7.13 5.79 5.34
C GLU A 15 -6.28 4.53 5.23
N ILE A 16 -6.87 3.42 4.81
CA ILE A 16 -6.25 2.10 4.91
C ILE A 16 -6.29 1.38 3.57
N VAL A 17 -5.20 0.71 3.25
CA VAL A 17 -5.14 -0.31 2.22
C VAL A 17 -4.61 -1.60 2.85
N TYR A 18 -5.05 -2.75 2.37
CA TYR A 18 -4.55 -4.03 2.86
C TYR A 18 -3.37 -4.48 2.01
N LEU A 19 -2.27 -4.76 2.70
CA LEU A 19 -1.02 -5.22 2.08
C LEU A 19 -0.88 -6.72 2.30
N ALA A 20 -0.77 -7.46 1.21
CA ALA A 20 -0.47 -8.89 1.23
C ALA A 20 0.96 -9.14 0.80
N THR A 21 1.66 -9.95 1.56
CA THR A 21 3.04 -10.37 1.28
C THR A 21 3.14 -11.88 1.48
N SER A 22 4.23 -12.47 1.04
CA SER A 22 4.48 -13.90 1.22
C SER A 22 5.98 -14.13 1.36
N ASP A 23 6.35 -15.15 2.15
CA ASP A 23 7.73 -15.61 2.16
C ASP A 23 8.00 -16.54 0.97
N LEU A 24 9.20 -17.09 0.86
CA LEU A 24 9.57 -17.97 -0.26
C LEU A 24 8.89 -19.35 -0.19
N GLN A 25 8.39 -19.74 0.98
CA GLN A 25 7.66 -20.99 1.16
C GLN A 25 6.17 -20.86 0.84
N GLY A 26 5.72 -19.65 0.47
CA GLY A 26 4.32 -19.43 0.13
C GLY A 26 3.43 -19.14 1.32
N ASN A 27 3.98 -18.84 2.50
CA ASN A 27 3.17 -18.46 3.65
C ASN A 27 2.66 -17.02 3.48
N PRO A 28 1.34 -16.82 3.33
CA PRO A 28 0.79 -15.49 3.09
C PRO A 28 0.66 -14.71 4.39
N HIS A 29 0.70 -13.39 4.26
CA HIS A 29 0.51 -12.47 5.36
C HIS A 29 -0.24 -11.25 4.82
N VAL A 30 -1.24 -10.78 5.55
CA VAL A 30 -2.00 -9.59 5.19
C VAL A 30 -2.15 -8.70 6.41
N LYS A 31 -2.05 -7.39 6.19
CA LYS A 31 -2.27 -6.41 7.25
C LYS A 31 -2.76 -5.09 6.67
N PRO A 32 -3.53 -4.31 7.45
CA PRO A 32 -3.87 -2.95 7.03
C PRO A 32 -2.63 -2.06 7.17
N ILE A 33 -2.45 -1.15 6.23
CA ILE A 33 -1.38 -0.17 6.28
C ILE A 33 -1.90 1.21 5.91
N TRP A 34 -1.18 2.23 6.33
CA TRP A 34 -1.36 3.60 5.90
C TRP A 34 -0.50 3.84 4.66
N PHE A 35 -0.96 4.70 3.78
CA PHE A 35 -0.30 4.95 2.49
C PHE A 35 -0.52 6.38 2.04
N VAL A 36 0.30 6.81 1.08
CA VAL A 36 0.10 8.05 0.34
C VAL A 36 0.16 7.79 -1.15
N TYR A 37 -0.52 8.62 -1.92
CA TYR A 37 -0.52 8.55 -3.38
C TYR A 37 0.16 9.81 -3.91
N TYR A 38 1.23 9.65 -4.66
CA TYR A 38 2.05 10.77 -5.12
C TYR A 38 2.57 10.52 -6.53
N LYS A 39 2.26 11.45 -7.44
CA LYS A 39 2.71 11.41 -8.84
C LYS A 39 2.46 10.06 -9.52
N GLY A 40 1.26 9.55 -9.33
CA GLY A 40 0.85 8.30 -9.95
C GLY A 40 1.34 7.03 -9.27
N LYS A 41 1.96 7.14 -8.11
CA LYS A 41 2.49 5.99 -7.37
C LYS A 41 1.95 5.93 -5.97
N ILE A 42 1.82 4.70 -5.47
CA ILE A 42 1.44 4.43 -4.09
C ILE A 42 2.71 4.20 -3.29
N TRP A 43 2.80 4.84 -2.12
CA TRP A 43 3.92 4.72 -1.20
C TRP A 43 3.39 4.36 0.17
N PHE A 44 4.07 3.47 0.86
CA PHE A 44 3.74 3.14 2.25
C PHE A 44 5.02 2.98 3.06
N GLU A 45 4.87 2.83 4.37
CA GLU A 45 6.02 2.62 5.25
C GLU A 45 5.80 1.39 6.12
N THR A 46 6.90 0.78 6.52
CA THR A 46 6.90 -0.21 7.59
C THR A 46 8.28 -0.27 8.23
N ASP A 47 8.34 -0.75 9.44
CA ASP A 47 9.58 -0.91 10.18
C ASP A 47 10.28 -2.21 9.75
N ILE A 48 11.61 -2.23 9.80
CA ILE A 48 12.42 -3.38 9.41
C ILE A 48 12.18 -4.62 10.28
N ILE A 49 11.55 -4.48 11.44
CA ILE A 49 11.24 -5.60 12.33
C ILE A 49 9.93 -6.32 11.98
N THR A 50 9.13 -5.76 11.08
CA THR A 50 7.81 -6.32 10.80
C THR A 50 7.88 -7.60 9.96
N ARG A 51 6.84 -8.43 10.06
CA ARG A 51 6.70 -9.61 9.20
C ARG A 51 6.64 -9.21 7.72
N ALA A 52 5.92 -8.12 7.42
CA ALA A 52 5.81 -7.64 6.05
C ALA A 52 7.19 -7.33 5.46
N PHE A 53 8.05 -6.63 6.20
CA PHE A 53 9.40 -6.33 5.70
C PHE A 53 10.23 -7.59 5.51
N LYS A 54 10.17 -8.52 6.44
CA LYS A 54 10.90 -9.79 6.34
C LYS A 54 10.47 -10.58 5.12
N ASN A 55 9.17 -10.62 4.86
CA ASN A 55 8.65 -11.28 3.66
C ASN A 55 9.12 -10.59 2.39
N ILE A 56 9.06 -9.26 2.35
CA ILE A 56 9.44 -8.47 1.18
C ILE A 56 10.93 -8.64 0.85
N LYS A 57 11.78 -8.76 1.86
CA LYS A 57 13.20 -9.03 1.63
C LYS A 57 13.44 -10.35 0.91
N GLU A 58 12.63 -11.36 1.19
CA GLU A 58 12.73 -12.66 0.53
C GLU A 58 12.00 -12.66 -0.81
N ASN A 59 10.85 -11.99 -0.87
CA ASN A 59 9.96 -11.99 -2.02
C ASN A 59 9.32 -10.61 -2.14
N ASN A 60 9.78 -9.81 -3.07
CA ASN A 60 9.33 -8.43 -3.21
C ASN A 60 7.99 -8.27 -3.94
N LYS A 61 7.34 -9.38 -4.29
CA LYS A 61 6.01 -9.33 -4.89
C LYS A 61 4.96 -9.12 -3.82
N ILE A 62 4.04 -8.20 -4.09
CA ILE A 62 2.99 -7.84 -3.14
C ILE A 62 1.65 -7.73 -3.84
N MET A 63 0.61 -7.70 -3.02
CA MET A 63 -0.72 -7.26 -3.46
C MET A 63 -1.23 -6.18 -2.54
N LEU A 64 -1.99 -5.26 -3.12
CA LEU A 64 -2.76 -4.28 -2.36
C LEU A 64 -4.23 -4.48 -2.66
N CYS A 65 -5.05 -4.35 -1.61
CA CYS A 65 -6.50 -4.40 -1.73
C CYS A 65 -7.10 -3.13 -1.14
N PHE A 66 -7.65 -2.29 -2.01
CA PHE A 66 -8.53 -1.21 -1.62
C PHE A 66 -9.93 -1.79 -1.65
N GLY A 67 -10.64 -1.76 -0.54
CA GLY A 67 -11.83 -2.56 -0.51
C GLY A 67 -13.02 -1.97 0.16
N GLY A 68 -14.13 -2.57 -0.19
CA GLY A 68 -15.44 -2.23 0.22
C GLY A 68 -16.38 -2.61 -0.91
N ARG A 69 -17.38 -1.77 -1.14
CA ARG A 69 -18.33 -1.99 -2.24
C ARG A 69 -17.66 -1.80 -3.59
N GLU A 70 -16.75 -0.86 -3.69
CA GLU A 70 -15.83 -0.73 -4.81
C GLU A 70 -14.52 -1.36 -4.39
N THR A 71 -14.04 -2.31 -5.19
CA THR A 71 -12.79 -3.01 -4.90
C THR A 71 -11.76 -2.75 -5.98
N TYR A 72 -10.54 -2.46 -5.55
CA TYR A 72 -9.41 -2.24 -6.45
C TYR A 72 -8.24 -3.08 -5.95
N LEU A 73 -7.83 -4.04 -6.76
CA LEU A 73 -6.71 -4.93 -6.46
C LEU A 73 -5.51 -4.54 -7.32
N ILE A 74 -4.35 -4.53 -6.70
CA ILE A 74 -3.09 -4.26 -7.38
C ILE A 74 -2.14 -5.42 -7.09
N TRP A 75 -1.55 -5.98 -8.14
CA TRP A 75 -0.39 -6.87 -8.05
C TRP A 75 0.82 -6.08 -8.45
N GLY A 76 1.92 -6.26 -7.74
CA GLY A 76 3.13 -5.55 -8.09
C GLY A 76 4.33 -6.03 -7.31
N SER A 77 5.38 -5.24 -7.42
CA SER A 77 6.58 -5.40 -6.63
C SER A 77 6.87 -4.09 -5.92
N VAL A 78 7.79 -4.14 -4.99
CA VAL A 78 8.19 -2.93 -4.26
C VAL A 78 9.70 -2.76 -4.28
N LYS A 79 10.10 -1.49 -4.23
CA LYS A 79 11.46 -1.07 -3.88
C LYS A 79 11.35 -0.34 -2.56
N TRP A 80 12.39 -0.42 -1.72
CA TRP A 80 12.35 0.27 -0.45
C TRP A 80 13.59 1.13 -0.26
N TYR A 81 13.41 2.19 0.54
CA TYR A 81 14.42 3.21 0.76
C TYR A 81 14.40 3.64 2.22
N LYS A 82 15.52 4.15 2.69
CA LYS A 82 15.48 5.00 3.88
C LYS A 82 14.76 6.29 3.52
N GLU A 83 14.16 6.95 4.50
CA GLU A 83 13.38 8.16 4.24
C GLU A 83 14.16 9.20 3.42
N LYS A 84 15.42 9.41 3.75
CA LYS A 84 16.25 10.42 3.07
C LYS A 84 16.49 10.12 1.58
N ASP A 85 16.38 8.86 1.19
CA ASP A 85 16.66 8.41 -0.18
C ASP A 85 15.38 8.24 -1.01
N ALA A 86 14.22 8.27 -0.39
CA ALA A 86 12.95 8.11 -1.09
C ALA A 86 12.60 9.40 -1.86
N GLN A 87 12.26 9.27 -3.14
CA GLN A 87 11.91 10.42 -3.98
C GLN A 87 10.43 10.78 -3.86
N VAL A 88 10.01 10.98 -2.62
CA VAL A 88 8.65 11.38 -2.28
C VAL A 88 8.73 12.17 -0.98
N PRO A 89 7.99 13.29 -0.85
CA PRO A 89 7.94 14.01 0.42
C PRO A 89 7.05 13.27 1.42
N PHE A 90 7.48 12.07 1.80
CA PHE A 90 6.64 11.10 2.50
C PHE A 90 6.15 11.62 3.85
N ARG A 91 7.08 12.11 4.68
CA ARG A 91 6.74 12.61 6.02
C ARG A 91 5.71 13.74 5.97
N LYS A 92 5.89 14.67 5.05
CA LYS A 92 4.97 15.79 4.86
C LYS A 92 3.59 15.30 4.44
N MET A 93 3.53 14.42 3.44
CA MET A 93 2.26 13.90 2.93
C MET A 93 1.56 13.02 3.96
N PHE A 94 2.33 12.22 4.67
CA PHE A 94 1.84 11.35 5.72
C PHE A 94 1.24 12.19 6.86
N TRP A 95 1.94 13.24 7.25
CA TRP A 95 1.45 14.18 8.27
C TRP A 95 0.17 14.89 7.81
N GLU A 96 0.11 15.35 6.58
CA GLU A 96 -1.07 16.01 6.04
C GLU A 96 -2.30 15.10 6.03
N LYS A 97 -2.09 13.82 5.74
CA LYS A 97 -3.19 12.85 5.66
C LYS A 97 -3.60 12.30 7.03
N TYR A 98 -2.64 12.00 7.89
CA TYR A 98 -2.87 11.29 9.16
C TYR A 98 -2.48 12.08 10.40
N GLY A 99 -2.11 13.32 10.27
CA GLY A 99 -1.45 14.10 11.32
C GLY A 99 -2.13 14.12 12.68
N LYS A 100 -3.45 14.09 12.71
CA LYS A 100 -4.21 14.06 13.96
C LYS A 100 -4.07 12.73 14.73
N ASP A 101 -3.62 11.68 14.04
CA ASP A 101 -3.51 10.33 14.56
C ASP A 101 -2.05 9.85 14.67
N MET A 102 -1.09 10.73 14.45
CA MET A 102 0.32 10.34 14.49
C MET A 102 1.18 11.40 15.17
N ASP A 103 2.37 10.99 15.61
CA ASP A 103 3.40 11.87 16.12
C ASP A 103 4.74 11.58 15.42
N ASP A 104 5.79 12.31 15.80
CA ASP A 104 7.10 12.20 15.17
C ASP A 104 7.77 10.84 15.33
N SER A 105 7.29 10.01 16.28
CA SER A 105 7.87 8.70 16.50
C SER A 105 7.46 7.66 15.44
N TYR A 106 6.50 7.97 14.60
CA TYR A 106 6.04 7.04 13.57
C TYR A 106 7.08 6.72 12.51
N ILE A 107 7.93 7.69 12.20
CA ILE A 107 9.00 7.48 11.21
C ILE A 107 10.33 7.61 11.92
N THR A 108 11.05 6.50 12.03
CA THR A 108 12.35 6.42 12.69
C THR A 108 13.41 5.95 11.69
N GLU A 109 14.65 5.80 12.11
CA GLU A 109 15.69 5.27 11.23
C GLU A 109 15.46 3.81 10.84
N LYS A 110 14.61 3.09 11.60
CA LYS A 110 14.21 1.70 11.28
C LYS A 110 13.08 1.64 10.26
N THR A 111 12.44 2.74 9.96
CA THR A 111 11.37 2.82 8.98
C THR A 111 11.93 2.77 7.57
N ARG A 112 11.26 2.01 6.70
CA ARG A 112 11.56 2.01 5.26
C ARG A 112 10.35 2.50 4.50
N ILE A 113 10.61 3.26 3.46
CA ILE A 113 9.60 3.83 2.58
C ILE A 113 9.54 2.97 1.32
N PHE A 114 8.35 2.50 0.97
CA PHE A 114 8.14 1.54 -0.10
C PHE A 114 7.47 2.20 -1.29
N GLU A 115 8.07 2.04 -2.44
CA GLU A 115 7.52 2.44 -3.72
C GLU A 115 6.87 1.22 -4.37
N VAL A 116 5.58 1.33 -4.69
CA VAL A 116 4.85 0.23 -5.34
C VAL A 116 4.99 0.35 -6.86
N ILE A 117 5.40 -0.74 -7.48
CA ILE A 117 5.51 -0.86 -8.95
C ILE A 117 4.39 -1.79 -9.40
N ILE A 118 3.38 -1.23 -10.05
CA ILE A 118 2.17 -1.96 -10.43
C ILE A 118 2.43 -2.80 -11.68
N THR A 119 2.09 -4.09 -11.63
CA THR A 119 2.21 -5.00 -12.77
C THR A 119 0.86 -5.46 -13.29
N LYS A 120 -0.17 -5.46 -12.45
CA LYS A 120 -1.51 -5.88 -12.84
C LYS A 120 -2.54 -5.22 -11.94
N GLU A 121 -3.70 -4.90 -12.51
CA GLU A 121 -4.80 -4.28 -11.77
C GLU A 121 -6.11 -5.01 -12.09
N MET A 122 -7.01 -5.03 -11.11
CA MET A 122 -8.37 -5.50 -11.28
C MET A 122 -9.28 -4.68 -10.38
N SER A 123 -10.44 -4.30 -10.88
CA SER A 123 -11.39 -3.53 -10.07
C SER A 123 -12.82 -3.89 -10.46
N TRP A 124 -13.74 -3.67 -9.51
CA TRP A 124 -15.16 -3.93 -9.75
C TRP A 124 -16.04 -3.21 -8.73
N HIS A 125 -17.32 -3.07 -9.11
CA HIS A 125 -18.37 -2.69 -8.17
C HIS A 125 -18.99 -3.93 -7.57
N TYR A 126 -19.27 -3.91 -6.28
CA TYR A 126 -19.92 -5.01 -5.60
C TYR A 126 -21.24 -5.41 -6.29
N ALA A 127 -22.03 -4.42 -6.70
CA ALA A 127 -23.32 -4.64 -7.33
C ALA A 127 -23.23 -5.36 -8.69
N ASP A 128 -22.06 -5.34 -9.32
CA ASP A 128 -21.84 -5.95 -10.64
C ASP A 128 -21.36 -7.40 -10.53
N GLN A 129 -21.13 -7.90 -9.33
CA GLN A 129 -20.61 -9.24 -9.16
C GLN A 129 -21.71 -10.28 -9.30
N ASN A 130 -21.37 -11.36 -10.00
CA ASN A 130 -22.21 -12.54 -10.09
C ASN A 130 -21.74 -13.53 -9.02
N TRP A 131 -22.60 -13.77 -8.04
CA TRP A 131 -22.30 -14.65 -6.91
C TRP A 131 -22.75 -16.10 -7.12
N GLU A 132 -23.25 -16.42 -8.28
CA GLU A 132 -23.68 -17.77 -8.62
C GLU A 132 -22.52 -18.72 -8.90
#